data_c512d9a8943a4b64aa7194b77bd7fe8b
#
_entry.id   c512d9a8943a4b64aa7194b77bd7fe8b
#
_cell.length_a   1.000
_cell.length_b   1.000
_cell.length_c   1.000
_cell.angle_alpha   90.00
_cell.angle_beta   90.00
_cell.angle_gamma   90.00
#
_symmetry.space_group_name_H-M   'P 1'
#
loop_
_entity.id
_entity.type
_entity.pdbx_description
1 polymer ?
#
loop_
_entity_poly.entity_id
_entity_poly.type
_entity_poly.pdbx_seq_one_letter_code
_entity_poly.pdbx_strand_id
1 'polypeptide(L)'
;MTRVRRRSAYGVKSAPYAFLAPATVLFLLFFALPIGYALYLSFRRTEVKGLGLGKGAREEIWAGSTNYAGALSDSELLHGALRILGYGAIVVPVMLGLALLFALLLDTDRIRLRGFSRLAIFLPYAIPGVVAALMWGFLYLPDVSPFYYLLDRAGLPQPDLLDGGPLYLALANIAVWGGTGFNMIVIYTSLRAIPAEVFEAARLDGCSQLQIALRIKIPMVAPSLVLTFFFSIIATLQVFSEPTTLKPLTNSLSTTWSPLMKVYQDAFVNNDIYAAAAQAVIIAVATLVLSFGFLRAANSRTQKGDSR
;
A
#
# COMPACT_ATOMS: atom_id res chain seq x y z
N MET A 1 -59.12 29.89 10.00
CA MET A 1 -57.76 30.09 9.40
C MET A 1 -56.73 30.03 10.48
N THR A 2 -56.17 28.85 10.74
CA THR A 2 -55.18 28.59 11.79
C THR A 2 -53.78 28.78 11.18
N ARG A 3 -53.08 29.84 11.59
CA ARG A 3 -51.66 30.10 11.22
C ARG A 3 -50.77 29.03 11.83
N VAL A 4 -50.30 28.08 11.04
CA VAL A 4 -49.21 27.17 11.39
C VAL A 4 -47.93 28.00 11.55
N ARG A 5 -47.51 28.24 12.78
CA ARG A 5 -46.23 28.83 13.14
C ARG A 5 -45.14 27.84 12.66
N ARG A 6 -44.48 28.13 11.53
CA ARG A 6 -43.21 27.49 11.14
C ARG A 6 -42.21 27.80 12.29
N ARG A 7 -41.99 26.85 13.18
CA ARG A 7 -40.86 26.87 14.10
C ARG A 7 -39.62 26.87 13.21
N SER A 8 -38.93 28.01 13.16
CA SER A 8 -37.60 28.13 12.59
C SER A 8 -36.68 27.11 13.26
N ALA A 9 -36.32 26.06 12.53
CA ALA A 9 -35.31 25.10 12.95
C ALA A 9 -33.93 25.77 12.84
N TYR A 10 -33.68 26.81 13.62
CA TYR A 10 -32.30 27.24 13.91
C TYR A 10 -31.71 26.21 14.87
N GLY A 11 -31.49 25.01 14.33
CA GLY A 11 -30.73 23.98 14.99
C GLY A 11 -29.29 24.43 15.14
N VAL A 12 -28.85 24.34 16.37
CA VAL A 12 -27.55 24.61 16.93
C VAL A 12 -26.43 24.47 15.88
N LYS A 13 -25.94 25.63 15.40
CA LYS A 13 -24.84 25.68 14.41
C LYS A 13 -23.57 24.94 14.87
N SER A 14 -23.45 24.68 16.18
CA SER A 14 -22.34 23.97 16.81
C SER A 14 -22.51 22.44 16.85
N ALA A 15 -23.72 21.89 16.63
CA ALA A 15 -23.94 20.44 16.72
C ALA A 15 -23.02 19.60 15.80
N PRO A 16 -22.80 19.93 14.52
CA PRO A 16 -21.87 19.19 13.66
C PRO A 16 -20.44 19.19 14.22
N TYR A 17 -19.99 20.32 14.74
CA TYR A 17 -18.65 20.43 15.32
C TYR A 17 -18.51 19.64 16.63
N ALA A 18 -19.56 19.61 17.47
CA ALA A 18 -19.56 18.81 18.68
C ALA A 18 -19.48 17.30 18.40
N PHE A 19 -20.15 16.82 17.34
CA PHE A 19 -20.05 15.42 16.92
C PHE A 19 -18.71 15.08 16.29
N LEU A 20 -18.08 16.01 15.59
CA LEU A 20 -16.75 15.81 14.99
C LEU A 20 -15.60 16.00 16.00
N ALA A 21 -15.83 16.74 17.09
CA ALA A 21 -14.78 17.11 18.04
C ALA A 21 -14.00 15.91 18.61
N PRO A 22 -14.61 14.81 19.06
CA PRO A 22 -13.86 13.67 19.59
C PRO A 22 -12.91 13.07 18.55
N ALA A 23 -13.38 12.85 17.32
CA ALA A 23 -12.56 12.31 16.23
C ALA A 23 -11.43 13.27 15.84
N THR A 24 -11.74 14.58 15.76
CA THR A 24 -10.74 15.62 15.45
C THR A 24 -9.68 15.72 16.53
N VAL A 25 -10.06 15.69 17.81
CA VAL A 25 -9.10 15.74 18.93
C VAL A 25 -8.18 14.53 18.89
N LEU A 26 -8.72 13.32 18.72
CA LEU A 26 -7.91 12.11 18.61
C LEU A 26 -6.98 12.16 17.39
N PHE A 27 -7.45 12.63 16.26
CA PHE A 27 -6.63 12.82 15.06
C PHE A 27 -5.47 13.81 15.32
N LEU A 28 -5.77 14.95 15.92
CA LEU A 28 -4.75 15.97 16.25
C LEU A 28 -3.71 15.42 17.22
N LEU A 29 -4.13 14.72 18.28
CA LEU A 29 -3.22 14.18 19.29
C LEU A 29 -2.37 13.01 18.78
N PHE A 30 -2.96 12.08 18.03
CA PHE A 30 -2.28 10.83 17.68
C PHE A 30 -1.70 10.80 16.28
N PHE A 31 -2.08 11.74 15.40
CA PHE A 31 -1.55 11.83 14.03
C PHE A 31 -0.86 13.17 13.77
N ALA A 32 -1.57 14.28 13.90
CA ALA A 32 -1.03 15.57 13.50
C ALA A 32 0.14 16.01 14.39
N LEU A 33 0.04 15.82 15.71
CA LEU A 33 1.10 16.20 16.65
C LEU A 33 2.37 15.36 16.46
N PRO A 34 2.34 14.00 16.38
CA PRO A 34 3.54 13.22 16.09
C PRO A 34 4.18 13.55 14.73
N ILE A 35 3.37 13.79 13.69
CA ILE A 35 3.87 14.21 12.38
C ILE A 35 4.57 15.58 12.48
N GLY A 36 3.94 16.54 13.17
CA GLY A 36 4.54 17.86 13.43
C GLY A 36 5.83 17.76 14.23
N TYR A 37 5.89 16.86 15.21
CA TYR A 37 7.09 16.60 15.99
C TYR A 37 8.20 15.95 15.16
N ALA A 38 7.88 14.97 14.32
CA ALA A 38 8.84 14.39 13.38
C ALA A 38 9.39 15.45 12.40
N LEU A 39 8.52 16.34 11.90
CA LEU A 39 8.94 17.47 11.08
C LEU A 39 9.86 18.44 11.86
N TYR A 40 9.57 18.71 13.12
CA TYR A 40 10.45 19.51 13.98
C TYR A 40 11.82 18.84 14.15
N LEU A 41 11.87 17.55 14.48
CA LEU A 41 13.10 16.79 14.65
C LEU A 41 13.96 16.76 13.37
N SER A 42 13.33 16.73 12.18
CA SER A 42 14.05 16.67 10.90
C SER A 42 14.96 17.89 10.65
N PHE A 43 14.69 19.02 11.33
CA PHE A 43 15.53 20.24 11.28
C PHE A 43 16.51 20.36 12.46
N ARG A 44 16.60 19.34 13.31
CA ARG A 44 17.47 19.31 14.48
C ARG A 44 18.59 18.31 14.30
N ARG A 45 19.64 18.42 15.10
CA ARG A 45 20.71 17.42 15.25
C ARG A 45 21.28 17.49 16.64
N THR A 46 21.91 16.42 17.07
CA THR A 46 22.75 16.43 18.28
C THR A 46 24.15 16.88 17.92
N GLU A 47 24.65 17.91 18.59
CA GLU A 47 26.06 18.29 18.58
C GLU A 47 26.75 17.74 19.83
N VAL A 48 27.88 17.06 19.62
CA VAL A 48 28.66 16.49 20.71
C VAL A 48 29.82 17.45 21.00
N LYS A 49 29.82 18.02 22.21
CA LYS A 49 30.88 18.93 22.69
C LYS A 49 31.96 18.14 23.41
N GLY A 50 33.22 18.35 23.01
CA GLY A 50 34.40 17.69 23.60
C GLY A 50 34.38 16.17 23.38
N LEU A 51 34.73 15.41 24.42
CA LEU A 51 34.76 13.93 24.37
C LEU A 51 33.39 13.27 24.49
N GLY A 52 32.31 14.04 24.52
CA GLY A 52 30.95 13.49 24.64
C GLY A 52 30.60 12.93 26.03
N LEU A 53 31.47 13.14 27.01
CA LEU A 53 31.32 12.63 28.38
C LEU A 53 30.81 13.74 29.30
N GLY A 54 29.77 13.45 30.09
CA GLY A 54 29.24 14.36 31.11
C GLY A 54 27.89 14.99 30.75
N LYS A 55 27.29 15.63 31.75
CA LYS A 55 26.00 16.37 31.59
C LYS A 55 26.21 17.59 30.67
N GLY A 56 25.44 17.68 29.60
CA GLY A 56 25.54 18.78 28.62
C GLY A 56 26.52 18.53 27.47
N ALA A 57 27.21 17.37 27.42
CA ALA A 57 28.10 17.02 26.32
C ALA A 57 27.36 16.80 24.98
N ARG A 58 26.07 16.57 25.02
CA ARG A 58 25.18 16.45 23.84
C ARG A 58 24.13 17.54 23.90
N GLU A 59 24.14 18.42 22.93
CA GLU A 59 23.21 19.53 22.84
C GLU A 59 22.43 19.42 21.54
N GLU A 60 21.12 19.59 21.66
CA GLU A 60 20.24 19.62 20.47
C GLU A 60 20.29 21.01 19.84
N ILE A 61 20.78 21.08 18.61
CA ILE A 61 20.94 22.33 17.87
C ILE A 61 20.09 22.33 16.59
N TRP A 62 19.87 23.50 16.04
CA TRP A 62 19.24 23.67 14.74
C TRP A 62 20.19 23.25 13.62
N ALA A 63 19.78 22.28 12.80
CA ALA A 63 20.57 21.74 11.69
C ALA A 63 20.18 22.34 10.31
N GLY A 64 19.07 23.09 10.23
CA GLY A 64 18.54 23.56 8.95
C GLY A 64 18.23 22.39 8.01
N SER A 65 18.72 22.45 6.76
CA SER A 65 18.51 21.41 5.75
C SER A 65 19.57 20.31 5.72
N THR A 66 20.50 20.26 6.68
CA THR A 66 21.65 19.33 6.65
C THR A 66 21.21 17.87 6.63
N ASN A 67 20.19 17.50 7.44
CA ASN A 67 19.67 16.12 7.47
C ASN A 67 19.01 15.73 6.14
N TYR A 68 18.33 16.68 5.50
CA TYR A 68 17.75 16.47 4.17
C TYR A 68 18.81 16.29 3.09
N ALA A 69 19.87 17.11 3.10
CA ALA A 69 20.99 16.94 2.19
C ALA A 69 21.69 15.60 2.40
N GLY A 70 21.91 15.19 3.66
CA GLY A 70 22.44 13.88 4.01
C GLY A 70 21.55 12.75 3.49
N ALA A 71 20.25 12.81 3.73
CA ALA A 71 19.30 11.79 3.29
C ALA A 71 19.22 11.68 1.75
N LEU A 72 19.27 12.79 1.02
CA LEU A 72 19.24 12.79 -0.45
C LEU A 72 20.56 12.31 -1.07
N SER A 73 21.66 12.34 -0.34
CA SER A 73 22.95 11.79 -0.75
C SER A 73 23.22 10.39 -0.21
N ASP A 74 22.34 9.85 0.63
CA ASP A 74 22.47 8.50 1.18
C ASP A 74 22.18 7.44 0.11
N SER A 75 23.23 6.73 -0.30
CA SER A 75 23.16 5.69 -1.33
C SER A 75 22.24 4.53 -0.94
N GLU A 76 22.16 4.16 0.35
CA GLU A 76 21.29 3.08 0.82
C GLU A 76 19.81 3.45 0.71
N LEU A 77 19.47 4.70 1.08
CA LEU A 77 18.11 5.21 0.92
C LEU A 77 17.70 5.27 -0.55
N LEU A 78 18.59 5.77 -1.43
CA LEU A 78 18.33 5.88 -2.86
C LEU A 78 18.20 4.50 -3.53
N HIS A 79 19.12 3.57 -3.21
CA HIS A 79 19.02 2.20 -3.71
C HIS A 79 17.78 1.48 -3.19
N GLY A 80 17.40 1.70 -1.93
CA GLY A 80 16.15 1.20 -1.36
C GLY A 80 14.93 1.74 -2.11
N ALA A 81 14.91 3.05 -2.42
CA ALA A 81 13.83 3.68 -3.18
C ALA A 81 13.73 3.12 -4.61
N LEU A 82 14.84 3.00 -5.33
CA LEU A 82 14.86 2.40 -6.67
C LEU A 82 14.40 0.94 -6.66
N ARG A 83 14.82 0.18 -5.65
CA ARG A 83 14.42 -1.22 -5.47
C ARG A 83 12.91 -1.34 -5.27
N ILE A 84 12.31 -0.51 -4.41
CA ILE A 84 10.87 -0.50 -4.18
C ILE A 84 10.09 -0.04 -5.42
N LEU A 85 10.59 0.91 -6.19
CA LEU A 85 9.97 1.31 -7.46
C LEU A 85 9.97 0.16 -8.46
N GLY A 86 11.11 -0.53 -8.64
CA GLY A 86 11.21 -1.71 -9.51
C GLY A 86 10.31 -2.87 -9.04
N TYR A 87 10.30 -3.14 -7.74
CA TYR A 87 9.41 -4.12 -7.13
C TYR A 87 7.93 -3.78 -7.36
N GLY A 88 7.53 -2.54 -7.11
CA GLY A 88 6.16 -2.06 -7.31
C GLY A 88 5.72 -2.10 -8.78
N ALA A 89 6.63 -1.81 -9.70
CA ALA A 89 6.35 -1.88 -11.14
C ALA A 89 5.96 -3.30 -11.61
N ILE A 90 6.33 -4.33 -10.87
CA ILE A 90 5.96 -5.73 -11.15
C ILE A 90 4.75 -6.14 -10.31
N VAL A 91 4.82 -5.92 -9.00
CA VAL A 91 3.81 -6.40 -8.04
C VAL A 91 2.45 -5.76 -8.28
N VAL A 92 2.40 -4.45 -8.48
CA VAL A 92 1.12 -3.73 -8.62
C VAL A 92 0.35 -4.15 -9.86
N PRO A 93 0.93 -4.21 -11.08
CA PRO A 93 0.21 -4.70 -12.25
C PRO A 93 -0.24 -6.15 -12.14
N VAL A 94 0.59 -7.04 -11.59
CA VAL A 94 0.22 -8.45 -11.40
C VAL A 94 -0.94 -8.59 -10.43
N MET A 95 -0.87 -7.92 -9.28
CA MET A 95 -1.92 -7.94 -8.26
C MET A 95 -3.24 -7.40 -8.80
N LEU A 96 -3.22 -6.26 -9.49
CA LEU A 96 -4.42 -5.65 -10.07
C LEU A 96 -4.97 -6.45 -11.24
N GLY A 97 -4.11 -7.04 -12.06
CA GLY A 97 -4.50 -7.94 -13.14
C GLY A 97 -5.25 -9.16 -12.62
N LEU A 98 -4.73 -9.80 -11.56
CA LEU A 98 -5.41 -10.91 -10.89
C LEU A 98 -6.70 -10.46 -10.20
N ALA A 99 -6.71 -9.31 -9.54
CA ALA A 99 -7.90 -8.76 -8.89
C ALA A 99 -9.02 -8.48 -9.92
N LEU A 100 -8.68 -7.87 -11.04
CA LEU A 100 -9.62 -7.62 -12.14
C LEU A 100 -10.13 -8.93 -12.74
N LEU A 101 -9.24 -9.89 -13.00
CA LEU A 101 -9.59 -11.20 -13.52
C LEU A 101 -10.59 -11.90 -12.58
N PHE A 102 -10.29 -11.97 -11.30
CA PHE A 102 -11.18 -12.60 -10.32
C PHE A 102 -12.52 -11.84 -10.17
N ALA A 103 -12.50 -10.51 -10.21
CA ALA A 103 -13.72 -9.70 -10.17
C ALA A 103 -14.62 -9.99 -11.39
N LEU A 104 -14.05 -10.03 -12.59
CA LEU A 104 -14.77 -10.36 -13.82
C LEU A 104 -15.31 -11.79 -13.82
N LEU A 105 -14.52 -12.75 -13.34
CA LEU A 105 -14.96 -14.15 -13.21
C LEU A 105 -16.14 -14.24 -12.23
N LEU A 106 -16.02 -13.64 -11.03
CA LEU A 106 -17.08 -13.65 -10.01
C LEU A 106 -18.35 -12.90 -10.44
N ASP A 107 -18.27 -12.00 -11.40
CA ASP A 107 -19.41 -11.29 -11.93
C ASP A 107 -20.22 -12.12 -12.95
N THR A 108 -19.72 -13.29 -13.38
CA THR A 108 -20.45 -14.18 -14.31
C THR A 108 -21.57 -14.94 -13.58
N ASP A 109 -22.71 -15.12 -14.24
CA ASP A 109 -23.90 -15.81 -13.64
C ASP A 109 -23.68 -17.31 -13.41
N ARG A 110 -22.65 -17.91 -14.01
CA ARG A 110 -22.37 -19.36 -13.98
C ARG A 110 -21.75 -19.86 -12.66
N ILE A 111 -21.28 -18.98 -11.79
CA ILE A 111 -20.58 -19.38 -10.55
C ILE A 111 -21.59 -19.70 -9.44
N ARG A 112 -21.67 -21.00 -9.06
CA ARG A 112 -22.59 -21.48 -8.02
C ARG A 112 -22.18 -21.09 -6.60
N LEU A 113 -20.87 -21.02 -6.29
CA LEU A 113 -20.32 -20.73 -4.95
C LEU A 113 -19.71 -19.33 -4.85
N ARG A 114 -20.34 -18.34 -5.51
CA ARG A 114 -19.83 -16.96 -5.60
C ARG A 114 -19.46 -16.35 -4.24
N GLY A 115 -20.30 -16.55 -3.22
CA GLY A 115 -20.06 -16.03 -1.87
C GLY A 115 -18.83 -16.66 -1.23
N PHE A 116 -18.67 -17.97 -1.31
CA PHE A 116 -17.53 -18.70 -0.80
C PHE A 116 -16.24 -18.33 -1.54
N SER A 117 -16.25 -18.30 -2.88
CA SER A 117 -15.09 -17.93 -3.68
C SER A 117 -14.63 -16.50 -3.37
N ARG A 118 -15.57 -15.56 -3.22
CA ARG A 118 -15.25 -14.17 -2.83
C ARG A 118 -14.59 -14.11 -1.46
N LEU A 119 -15.12 -14.85 -0.48
CA LEU A 119 -14.53 -14.93 0.85
C LEU A 119 -13.14 -15.57 0.83
N ALA A 120 -12.96 -16.68 0.11
CA ALA A 120 -11.69 -17.37 0.01
C ALA A 120 -10.58 -16.51 -0.63
N ILE A 121 -10.91 -15.72 -1.67
CA ILE A 121 -9.96 -14.80 -2.31
C ILE A 121 -9.66 -13.59 -1.42
N PHE A 122 -10.62 -13.14 -0.62
CA PHE A 122 -10.44 -12.00 0.28
C PHE A 122 -9.73 -12.36 1.58
N LEU A 123 -9.85 -13.59 2.07
CA LEU A 123 -9.35 -14.04 3.37
C LEU A 123 -7.86 -13.74 3.61
N PRO A 124 -6.95 -13.90 2.63
CA PRO A 124 -5.54 -13.53 2.79
C PRO A 124 -5.32 -12.09 3.25
N TYR A 125 -6.11 -11.14 2.77
CA TYR A 125 -6.01 -9.73 3.15
C TYR A 125 -6.29 -9.49 4.65
N ALA A 126 -7.11 -10.34 5.28
CA ALA A 126 -7.43 -10.24 6.69
C ALA A 126 -6.30 -10.77 7.61
N ILE A 127 -5.29 -11.44 7.05
CA ILE A 127 -4.16 -11.98 7.80
C ILE A 127 -3.13 -10.87 8.02
N PRO A 128 -2.69 -10.61 9.27
CA PRO A 128 -1.63 -9.63 9.54
C PRO A 128 -0.35 -9.93 8.74
N GLY A 129 0.27 -8.90 8.15
CA GLY A 129 1.41 -9.05 7.24
C GLY A 129 2.59 -9.82 7.84
N VAL A 130 2.88 -9.64 9.14
CA VAL A 130 3.91 -10.41 9.85
C VAL A 130 3.58 -11.91 9.88
N VAL A 131 2.31 -12.26 10.14
CA VAL A 131 1.87 -13.68 10.17
C VAL A 131 1.93 -14.26 8.77
N ALA A 132 1.48 -13.53 7.76
CA ALA A 132 1.59 -13.94 6.36
C ALA A 132 3.05 -14.19 5.96
N ALA A 133 3.95 -13.26 6.31
CA ALA A 133 5.37 -13.39 6.00
C ALA A 133 6.02 -14.59 6.71
N LEU A 134 5.68 -14.86 7.98
CA LEU A 134 6.16 -16.06 8.69
C LEU A 134 5.64 -17.33 8.03
N MET A 135 4.35 -17.39 7.73
CA MET A 135 3.73 -18.56 7.09
C MET A 135 4.41 -18.88 5.75
N TRP A 136 4.55 -17.88 4.89
CA TRP A 136 5.22 -18.05 3.61
C TRP A 136 6.71 -18.30 3.78
N GLY A 137 7.38 -17.65 4.76
CA GLY A 137 8.77 -17.89 5.08
C GLY A 137 9.04 -19.38 5.40
N PHE A 138 8.21 -20.02 6.20
CA PHE A 138 8.30 -21.48 6.44
C PHE A 138 8.05 -22.29 5.16
N LEU A 139 7.12 -21.87 4.33
CA LEU A 139 6.84 -22.54 3.05
C LEU A 139 7.98 -22.41 2.02
N TYR A 140 8.88 -21.42 2.21
CA TYR A 140 10.06 -21.21 1.37
C TYR A 140 11.31 -21.96 1.86
N LEU A 141 11.28 -22.54 3.08
CA LEU A 141 12.40 -23.32 3.60
C LEU A 141 12.38 -24.74 3.02
N PRO A 142 13.44 -25.20 2.33
CA PRO A 142 13.47 -26.52 1.72
C PRO A 142 13.20 -27.68 2.70
N ASP A 143 13.74 -27.57 3.92
CA ASP A 143 13.69 -28.67 4.91
C ASP A 143 12.30 -28.88 5.54
N VAL A 144 11.40 -27.89 5.49
CA VAL A 144 10.09 -27.97 6.14
C VAL A 144 8.91 -27.80 5.18
N SER A 145 9.17 -27.37 3.95
CA SER A 145 8.13 -27.05 2.98
C SER A 145 7.53 -28.29 2.31
N PRO A 146 6.20 -28.47 2.36
CA PRO A 146 5.54 -29.52 1.60
C PRO A 146 5.71 -29.35 0.08
N PHE A 147 5.93 -28.12 -0.42
CA PHE A 147 6.17 -27.87 -1.84
C PHE A 147 7.51 -28.45 -2.29
N TYR A 148 8.57 -28.25 -1.52
CA TYR A 148 9.90 -28.82 -1.83
C TYR A 148 9.88 -30.34 -1.75
N TYR A 149 9.15 -30.93 -0.80
CA TYR A 149 8.96 -32.36 -0.75
C TYR A 149 8.26 -32.93 -2.01
N LEU A 150 7.26 -32.20 -2.55
CA LEU A 150 6.60 -32.59 -3.80
C LEU A 150 7.51 -32.45 -5.02
N LEU A 151 8.33 -31.36 -5.08
CA LEU A 151 9.31 -31.13 -6.13
C LEU A 151 10.37 -32.24 -6.14
N ASP A 152 10.88 -32.62 -4.97
CA ASP A 152 11.85 -33.71 -4.82
C ASP A 152 11.29 -35.03 -5.34
N ARG A 153 10.09 -35.39 -4.92
CA ARG A 153 9.42 -36.59 -5.43
C ARG A 153 9.15 -36.59 -6.93
N ALA A 154 8.96 -35.42 -7.51
CA ALA A 154 8.75 -35.26 -8.95
C ALA A 154 10.06 -35.21 -9.73
N GLY A 155 11.23 -35.23 -9.09
CA GLY A 155 12.54 -35.07 -9.71
C GLY A 155 12.76 -33.69 -10.32
N LEU A 156 12.05 -32.66 -9.82
CA LEU A 156 12.13 -31.28 -10.28
C LEU A 156 13.17 -30.48 -9.49
N PRO A 157 13.82 -29.49 -10.09
CA PRO A 157 14.78 -28.65 -9.38
C PRO A 157 14.11 -27.89 -8.25
N GLN A 158 14.81 -27.78 -7.14
CA GLN A 158 14.37 -27.05 -5.95
C GLN A 158 15.03 -25.66 -5.94
N PRO A 159 14.34 -24.58 -6.39
CA PRO A 159 14.91 -23.24 -6.37
C PRO A 159 15.02 -22.74 -4.94
N ASP A 160 16.13 -22.12 -4.56
CA ASP A 160 16.21 -21.40 -3.29
C ASP A 160 15.43 -20.07 -3.41
N LEU A 161 14.21 -20.07 -2.83
CA LEU A 161 13.31 -18.91 -2.87
C LEU A 161 13.72 -17.81 -1.89
N LEU A 162 14.64 -18.10 -0.97
CA LEU A 162 15.12 -17.12 0.02
C LEU A 162 16.48 -16.53 -0.34
N ASP A 163 17.07 -16.88 -1.49
CA ASP A 163 18.35 -16.33 -1.92
C ASP A 163 18.27 -15.63 -3.28
N GLY A 164 19.09 -14.61 -3.44
CA GLY A 164 19.32 -13.89 -4.71
C GLY A 164 18.06 -13.34 -5.37
N GLY A 165 17.93 -13.57 -6.69
CA GLY A 165 16.81 -13.10 -7.50
C GLY A 165 15.44 -13.69 -7.13
N PRO A 166 15.32 -15.00 -6.86
CA PRO A 166 14.07 -15.64 -6.43
C PRO A 166 13.44 -15.01 -5.18
N LEU A 167 14.23 -14.43 -4.29
CA LEU A 167 13.72 -13.74 -3.10
C LEU A 167 12.75 -12.59 -3.42
N TYR A 168 12.98 -11.87 -4.53
CA TYR A 168 12.05 -10.82 -4.97
C TYR A 168 10.70 -11.41 -5.40
N LEU A 169 10.71 -12.61 -6.00
CA LEU A 169 9.48 -13.32 -6.35
C LEU A 169 8.76 -13.84 -5.11
N ALA A 170 9.50 -14.30 -4.10
CA ALA A 170 8.96 -14.72 -2.81
C ALA A 170 8.25 -13.56 -2.10
N LEU A 171 8.90 -12.40 -2.01
CA LEU A 171 8.28 -11.17 -1.47
C LEU A 171 7.08 -10.72 -2.29
N ALA A 172 7.20 -10.74 -3.63
CA ALA A 172 6.11 -10.39 -4.54
C ALA A 172 4.90 -11.31 -4.37
N ASN A 173 5.12 -12.61 -4.18
CA ASN A 173 4.06 -13.58 -3.92
C ASN A 173 3.28 -13.24 -2.66
N ILE A 174 3.95 -12.89 -1.55
CA ILE A 174 3.28 -12.52 -0.29
C ILE A 174 2.39 -11.29 -0.52
N ALA A 175 2.93 -10.25 -1.17
CA ALA A 175 2.20 -9.01 -1.43
C ALA A 175 1.00 -9.22 -2.39
N VAL A 176 1.19 -9.97 -3.47
CA VAL A 176 0.14 -10.29 -4.44
C VAL A 176 -0.94 -11.14 -3.78
N TRP A 177 -0.55 -12.19 -3.04
CA TRP A 177 -1.49 -13.07 -2.35
C TRP A 177 -2.33 -12.31 -1.32
N GLY A 178 -1.70 -11.45 -0.50
CA GLY A 178 -2.39 -10.64 0.51
C GLY A 178 -3.25 -9.53 -0.10
N GLY A 179 -2.74 -8.81 -1.11
CA GLY A 179 -3.38 -7.60 -1.62
C GLY A 179 -4.46 -7.83 -2.70
N THR A 180 -4.41 -8.96 -3.44
CA THR A 180 -5.35 -9.24 -4.54
C THR A 180 -6.80 -9.24 -4.09
N GLY A 181 -7.10 -9.81 -2.91
CA GLY A 181 -8.47 -9.95 -2.42
C GLY A 181 -9.16 -8.62 -2.15
N PHE A 182 -8.48 -7.67 -1.52
CA PHE A 182 -9.02 -6.33 -1.30
C PHE A 182 -9.32 -5.61 -2.62
N ASN A 183 -8.34 -5.58 -3.52
CA ASN A 183 -8.51 -4.95 -4.83
C ASN A 183 -9.63 -5.59 -5.64
N MET A 184 -9.75 -6.92 -5.61
CA MET A 184 -10.84 -7.66 -6.24
C MET A 184 -12.21 -7.23 -5.70
N ILE A 185 -12.38 -7.09 -4.37
CA ILE A 185 -13.65 -6.65 -3.78
C ILE A 185 -14.05 -5.27 -4.26
N VAL A 186 -13.10 -4.31 -4.30
CA VAL A 186 -13.38 -2.94 -4.76
C VAL A 186 -13.82 -2.94 -6.22
N ILE A 187 -13.12 -3.66 -7.10
CA ILE A 187 -13.47 -3.77 -8.52
C ILE A 187 -14.81 -4.50 -8.70
N TYR A 188 -15.02 -5.61 -7.98
CA TYR A 188 -16.25 -6.40 -8.03
C TYR A 188 -17.47 -5.60 -7.61
N THR A 189 -17.39 -4.81 -6.54
CA THR A 189 -18.51 -3.97 -6.10
C THR A 189 -18.87 -2.90 -7.14
N SER A 190 -17.88 -2.36 -7.83
CA SER A 190 -18.08 -1.42 -8.94
C SER A 190 -18.73 -2.09 -10.15
N LEU A 191 -18.33 -3.32 -10.49
CA LEU A 191 -19.00 -4.11 -11.54
C LEU A 191 -20.47 -4.34 -11.21
N ARG A 192 -20.79 -4.62 -9.95
CA ARG A 192 -22.18 -4.86 -9.50
C ARG A 192 -23.04 -3.60 -9.44
N ALA A 193 -22.44 -2.42 -9.50
CA ALA A 193 -23.14 -1.14 -9.58
C ALA A 193 -23.59 -0.77 -11.01
N ILE A 194 -23.08 -1.47 -12.03
CA ILE A 194 -23.48 -1.25 -13.42
C ILE A 194 -24.88 -1.83 -13.64
N PRO A 195 -25.84 -1.04 -14.19
CA PRO A 195 -27.20 -1.53 -14.49
C PRO A 195 -27.19 -2.75 -15.43
N ALA A 196 -28.04 -3.75 -15.17
CA ALA A 196 -28.09 -4.98 -15.96
C ALA A 196 -28.49 -4.72 -17.41
N GLU A 197 -29.29 -3.69 -17.63
CA GLU A 197 -29.82 -3.27 -18.95
C GLU A 197 -28.70 -2.97 -19.95
N VAL A 198 -27.54 -2.46 -19.45
CA VAL A 198 -26.36 -2.21 -20.30
C VAL A 198 -25.84 -3.51 -20.91
N PHE A 199 -25.82 -4.58 -20.11
CA PHE A 199 -25.33 -5.88 -20.57
C PHE A 199 -26.36 -6.62 -21.44
N GLU A 200 -27.64 -6.42 -21.17
CA GLU A 200 -28.75 -6.98 -21.97
C GLU A 200 -28.76 -6.33 -23.36
N ALA A 201 -28.68 -5.02 -23.46
CA ALA A 201 -28.56 -4.32 -24.73
C ALA A 201 -27.35 -4.80 -25.54
N ALA A 202 -26.18 -4.91 -24.93
CA ALA A 202 -24.97 -5.39 -25.60
C ALA A 202 -25.12 -6.85 -26.12
N ARG A 203 -25.86 -7.71 -25.40
CA ARG A 203 -26.15 -9.08 -25.84
C ARG A 203 -27.10 -9.10 -27.04
N LEU A 204 -28.09 -8.20 -27.04
CA LEU A 204 -29.02 -8.05 -28.18
C LEU A 204 -28.28 -7.55 -29.44
N ASP A 205 -27.24 -6.69 -29.25
CA ASP A 205 -26.33 -6.26 -30.32
C ASP A 205 -25.34 -7.35 -30.77
N GLY A 206 -25.42 -8.57 -30.21
CA GLY A 206 -24.58 -9.70 -30.61
C GLY A 206 -23.17 -9.72 -29.97
N CYS A 207 -22.90 -8.92 -28.93
CA CYS A 207 -21.63 -8.91 -28.26
C CYS A 207 -21.36 -10.21 -27.48
N SER A 208 -20.18 -10.82 -27.70
CA SER A 208 -19.72 -11.95 -26.89
C SER A 208 -19.37 -11.52 -25.45
N GLN A 209 -19.31 -12.49 -24.53
CA GLN A 209 -18.96 -12.22 -23.12
C GLN A 209 -17.59 -11.54 -22.98
N LEU A 210 -16.63 -11.92 -23.81
CA LEU A 210 -15.29 -11.29 -23.82
C LEU A 210 -15.37 -9.84 -24.32
N GLN A 211 -16.16 -9.57 -25.35
CA GLN A 211 -16.38 -8.21 -25.85
C GLN A 211 -17.05 -7.33 -24.79
N ILE A 212 -18.06 -7.85 -24.09
CA ILE A 212 -18.72 -7.16 -22.98
C ILE A 212 -17.68 -6.87 -21.86
N ALA A 213 -16.84 -7.84 -21.50
CA ALA A 213 -15.82 -7.63 -20.48
C ALA A 213 -14.82 -6.55 -20.88
N LEU A 214 -14.24 -6.64 -22.08
CA LEU A 214 -13.16 -5.75 -22.52
C LEU A 214 -13.63 -4.35 -22.93
N ARG A 215 -14.81 -4.25 -23.58
CA ARG A 215 -15.29 -2.99 -24.18
C ARG A 215 -16.30 -2.24 -23.31
N ILE A 216 -16.93 -2.93 -22.35
CA ILE A 216 -17.97 -2.32 -21.50
C ILE A 216 -17.54 -2.36 -20.04
N LYS A 217 -17.35 -3.56 -19.46
CA LYS A 217 -17.09 -3.70 -18.01
C LYS A 217 -15.78 -3.00 -17.58
N ILE A 218 -14.66 -3.30 -18.24
CA ILE A 218 -13.35 -2.75 -17.88
C ILE A 218 -13.33 -1.22 -18.00
N PRO A 219 -13.80 -0.58 -19.10
CA PRO A 219 -13.87 0.87 -19.17
C PRO A 219 -14.80 1.50 -18.13
N MET A 220 -15.92 0.87 -17.81
CA MET A 220 -16.85 1.41 -16.80
C MET A 220 -16.31 1.33 -15.38
N VAL A 221 -15.48 0.35 -15.05
CA VAL A 221 -14.82 0.25 -13.73
C VAL A 221 -13.43 0.90 -13.69
N ALA A 222 -13.01 1.57 -14.75
CA ALA A 222 -11.73 2.27 -14.79
C ALA A 222 -11.49 3.22 -13.60
N PRO A 223 -12.47 3.98 -13.09
CA PRO A 223 -12.27 4.80 -11.89
C PRO A 223 -11.88 3.97 -10.66
N SER A 224 -12.46 2.78 -10.50
CA SER A 224 -12.14 1.88 -9.38
C SER A 224 -10.77 1.22 -9.56
N LEU A 225 -10.38 0.90 -10.80
CA LEU A 225 -9.02 0.44 -11.11
C LEU A 225 -7.98 1.53 -10.78
N VAL A 226 -8.27 2.77 -11.09
CA VAL A 226 -7.42 3.90 -10.73
C VAL A 226 -7.30 4.02 -9.21
N LEU A 227 -8.40 3.94 -8.47
CA LEU A 227 -8.41 3.99 -7.00
C LEU A 227 -7.59 2.84 -6.38
N THR A 228 -7.82 1.60 -6.83
CA THR A 228 -7.07 0.44 -6.33
C THR A 228 -5.60 0.50 -6.68
N PHE A 229 -5.24 1.01 -7.86
CA PHE A 229 -3.87 1.27 -8.25
C PHE A 229 -3.17 2.24 -7.28
N PHE A 230 -3.86 3.32 -6.88
CA PHE A 230 -3.34 4.26 -5.88
C PHE A 230 -3.04 3.59 -4.55
N PHE A 231 -4.02 2.88 -4.00
CA PHE A 231 -3.82 2.19 -2.72
C PHE A 231 -2.69 1.17 -2.81
N SER A 232 -2.57 0.47 -3.94
CA SER A 232 -1.51 -0.51 -4.15
C SER A 232 -0.12 0.13 -4.24
N ILE A 233 0.01 1.30 -4.91
CA ILE A 233 1.28 2.05 -4.94
C ILE A 233 1.64 2.52 -3.53
N ILE A 234 0.71 3.13 -2.80
CA ILE A 234 0.97 3.63 -1.44
C ILE A 234 1.40 2.47 -0.55
N ALA A 235 0.70 1.34 -0.59
CA ALA A 235 1.05 0.15 0.19
C ALA A 235 2.44 -0.38 -0.18
N THR A 236 2.79 -0.40 -1.48
CA THR A 236 4.10 -0.85 -1.95
C THR A 236 5.24 0.07 -1.50
N LEU A 237 5.05 1.39 -1.53
CA LEU A 237 6.04 2.35 -1.04
C LEU A 237 6.28 2.23 0.47
N GLN A 238 5.33 1.67 1.21
CA GLN A 238 5.36 1.45 2.66
C GLN A 238 5.71 0.01 3.05
N VAL A 239 6.24 -0.80 2.14
CA VAL A 239 6.67 -2.17 2.43
C VAL A 239 7.75 -2.18 3.49
N PHE A 240 7.46 -2.86 4.61
CA PHE A 240 8.34 -2.98 5.77
C PHE A 240 8.23 -4.36 6.44
N SER A 241 7.00 -4.82 6.72
CA SER A 241 6.75 -5.99 7.56
C SER A 241 7.28 -7.28 6.94
N GLU A 242 7.02 -7.50 5.65
CA GLU A 242 7.37 -8.75 4.95
C GLU A 242 8.89 -8.95 4.87
N PRO A 243 9.70 -7.98 4.34
CA PRO A 243 11.14 -8.16 4.27
C PRO A 243 11.79 -8.18 5.66
N THR A 244 11.27 -7.40 6.62
CA THR A 244 11.81 -7.40 8.00
C THR A 244 11.59 -8.76 8.67
N THR A 245 10.42 -9.37 8.46
CA THR A 245 10.07 -10.68 9.04
C THR A 245 10.84 -11.83 8.37
N LEU A 246 11.09 -11.76 7.05
CA LEU A 246 11.86 -12.78 6.34
C LEU A 246 13.37 -12.67 6.56
N LYS A 247 13.87 -11.49 6.96
CA LYS A 247 15.30 -11.25 7.12
C LYS A 247 16.04 -12.28 8.00
N PRO A 248 15.51 -12.77 9.12
CA PRO A 248 16.18 -13.81 9.92
C PRO A 248 16.34 -15.15 9.20
N LEU A 249 15.59 -15.40 8.13
CA LEU A 249 15.61 -16.65 7.36
C LEU A 249 16.56 -16.59 6.16
N THR A 250 17.15 -15.40 5.85
CA THR A 250 18.01 -15.21 4.67
C THR A 250 19.07 -14.14 4.91
N ASN A 251 20.26 -14.36 4.32
CA ASN A 251 21.33 -13.36 4.29
C ASN A 251 21.21 -12.39 3.09
N SER A 252 20.32 -12.65 2.14
CA SER A 252 20.14 -11.86 0.92
C SER A 252 19.30 -10.60 1.12
N LEU A 253 18.67 -10.40 2.30
CA LEU A 253 17.96 -9.18 2.68
C LEU A 253 18.84 -8.26 3.51
N SER A 254 19.16 -7.06 2.99
CA SER A 254 19.82 -6.03 3.78
C SER A 254 18.89 -5.44 4.85
N THR A 255 19.46 -4.86 5.91
CA THR A 255 18.72 -4.09 6.93
C THR A 255 18.10 -2.81 6.37
N THR A 256 18.52 -2.40 5.17
CA THR A 256 18.12 -1.19 4.46
C THR A 256 17.47 -1.53 3.10
N TRP A 257 16.84 -2.72 3.00
CA TRP A 257 16.27 -3.22 1.76
C TRP A 257 15.16 -2.29 1.21
N SER A 258 14.33 -1.74 2.07
CA SER A 258 13.34 -0.71 1.72
C SER A 258 13.65 0.62 2.41
N PRO A 259 13.14 1.76 1.88
CA PRO A 259 13.32 3.05 2.52
C PRO A 259 12.83 3.08 3.98
N LEU A 260 11.71 2.42 4.29
CA LEU A 260 11.20 2.36 5.67
C LEU A 260 12.09 1.50 6.59
N MET A 261 12.72 0.45 6.06
CA MET A 261 13.71 -0.31 6.84
C MET A 261 14.94 0.54 7.16
N LYS A 262 15.39 1.40 6.23
CA LYS A 262 16.48 2.36 6.47
C LYS A 262 16.10 3.36 7.55
N VAL A 263 14.89 3.96 7.47
CA VAL A 263 14.38 4.85 8.53
C VAL A 263 14.37 4.16 9.89
N TYR A 264 13.89 2.93 9.94
CA TYR A 264 13.87 2.14 11.17
C TYR A 264 15.29 1.87 11.70
N GLN A 265 16.20 1.47 10.81
CA GLN A 265 17.62 1.21 11.15
C GLN A 265 18.26 2.46 11.76
N ASP A 266 18.08 3.64 11.14
CA ASP A 266 18.67 4.87 11.63
C ASP A 266 18.05 5.32 12.95
N ALA A 267 16.71 5.25 13.07
CA ALA A 267 16.02 5.70 14.28
C ALA A 267 16.31 4.84 15.50
N PHE A 268 16.28 3.49 15.37
CA PHE A 268 16.23 2.58 16.50
C PHE A 268 17.51 1.76 16.71
N VAL A 269 18.30 1.56 15.67
CA VAL A 269 19.57 0.82 15.77
C VAL A 269 20.76 1.79 15.84
N ASN A 270 20.81 2.77 14.94
CA ASN A 270 21.88 3.77 14.89
C ASN A 270 21.65 4.93 15.88
N ASN A 271 20.46 5.03 16.50
CA ASN A 271 20.06 6.09 17.41
C ASN A 271 20.14 7.51 16.79
N ASP A 272 20.00 7.62 15.47
CA ASP A 272 19.94 8.89 14.75
C ASP A 272 18.49 9.22 14.36
N ILE A 273 17.72 9.66 15.35
CA ILE A 273 16.31 10.03 15.19
C ILE A 273 16.13 11.25 14.27
N TYR A 274 17.14 12.10 14.14
CA TYR A 274 17.07 13.33 13.35
C TYR A 274 17.21 13.04 11.85
N ALA A 275 18.19 12.20 11.48
CA ALA A 275 18.32 11.72 10.11
C ALA A 275 17.11 10.88 9.71
N ALA A 276 16.67 9.97 10.58
CA ALA A 276 15.46 9.16 10.34
C ALA A 276 14.19 10.01 10.14
N ALA A 277 14.02 11.08 10.93
CA ALA A 277 12.91 12.01 10.79
C ALA A 277 12.95 12.73 9.43
N ALA A 278 14.12 13.18 8.96
CA ALA A 278 14.26 13.81 7.65
C ALA A 278 13.96 12.82 6.51
N GLN A 279 14.47 11.59 6.60
CA GLN A 279 14.17 10.51 5.64
C GLN A 279 12.67 10.21 5.58
N ALA A 280 12.01 10.09 6.76
CA ALA A 280 10.57 9.86 6.83
C ALA A 280 9.75 10.99 6.17
N VAL A 281 10.15 12.25 6.37
CA VAL A 281 9.53 13.41 5.70
C VAL A 281 9.73 13.35 4.19
N ILE A 282 10.93 13.02 3.72
CA ILE A 282 11.21 12.85 2.28
C ILE A 282 10.31 11.76 1.68
N ILE A 283 10.21 10.61 2.33
CA ILE A 283 9.36 9.49 1.86
C ILE A 283 7.89 9.93 1.83
N ALA A 284 7.40 10.62 2.86
CA ALA A 284 6.04 11.12 2.93
C ALA A 284 5.75 12.12 1.80
N VAL A 285 6.64 13.09 1.57
CA VAL A 285 6.52 14.07 0.47
C VAL A 285 6.57 13.38 -0.89
N ALA A 286 7.51 12.45 -1.10
CA ALA A 286 7.60 11.68 -2.35
C ALA A 286 6.31 10.89 -2.61
N THR A 287 5.76 10.22 -1.59
CA THR A 287 4.49 9.49 -1.68
C THR A 287 3.33 10.43 -2.04
N LEU A 288 3.25 11.61 -1.42
CA LEU A 288 2.24 12.62 -1.72
C LEU A 288 2.36 13.11 -3.17
N VAL A 289 3.57 13.47 -3.61
CA VAL A 289 3.83 13.97 -4.97
C VAL A 289 3.45 12.91 -6.01
N LEU A 290 3.85 11.66 -5.81
CA LEU A 290 3.47 10.55 -6.69
C LEU A 290 1.95 10.35 -6.72
N SER A 291 1.30 10.38 -5.55
CA SER A 291 -0.15 10.21 -5.43
C SER A 291 -0.91 11.34 -6.14
N PHE A 292 -0.57 12.60 -5.87
CA PHE A 292 -1.22 13.74 -6.53
C PHE A 292 -0.91 13.83 -8.02
N GLY A 293 0.32 13.56 -8.43
CA GLY A 293 0.74 13.53 -9.83
C GLY A 293 -0.09 12.54 -10.64
N PHE A 294 -0.23 11.34 -10.10
CA PHE A 294 -1.02 10.30 -10.74
C PHE A 294 -2.52 10.63 -10.76
N LEU A 295 -3.09 11.15 -9.65
CA LEU A 295 -4.50 11.56 -9.58
C LEU A 295 -4.82 12.61 -10.66
N ARG A 296 -3.94 13.58 -10.85
CA ARG A 296 -4.07 14.57 -11.90
C ARG A 296 -4.02 13.96 -13.31
N ALA A 297 -3.10 13.02 -13.54
CA ALA A 297 -2.98 12.33 -14.82
C ALA A 297 -4.20 11.45 -15.13
N ALA A 298 -4.77 10.78 -14.12
CA ALA A 298 -5.98 9.98 -14.26
C ALA A 298 -7.21 10.84 -14.58
N ASN A 299 -7.44 11.93 -13.83
CA ASN A 299 -8.58 12.82 -14.04
C ASN A 299 -8.55 13.52 -15.40
N SER A 300 -7.36 13.87 -15.93
CA SER A 300 -7.24 14.51 -17.24
C SER A 300 -7.62 13.58 -18.40
N ARG A 301 -7.54 12.27 -18.22
CA ARG A 301 -7.97 11.28 -19.22
C ARG A 301 -9.48 11.06 -19.20
N THR A 302 -10.10 11.09 -18.03
CA THR A 302 -11.55 10.92 -17.87
C THR A 302 -12.32 12.10 -18.47
N GLN A 303 -11.85 13.34 -18.27
CA GLN A 303 -12.48 14.54 -18.86
C GLN A 303 -12.34 14.63 -20.40
N LYS A 304 -11.28 14.06 -20.99
CA LYS A 304 -11.15 14.00 -22.45
C LYS A 304 -12.04 12.95 -23.12
N GLY A 305 -12.54 11.98 -22.36
CA GLY A 305 -13.51 10.96 -22.84
C GLY A 305 -14.93 11.50 -22.93
N ASP A 306 -15.33 12.42 -22.04
CA ASP A 306 -16.69 13.01 -22.02
C ASP A 306 -16.90 14.13 -23.08
N SER A 307 -15.83 14.60 -23.72
CA SER A 307 -15.89 15.67 -24.73
C SER A 307 -15.88 15.17 -26.19
N ARG A 308 -16.04 13.87 -26.40
CA ARG A 308 -16.20 13.22 -27.71
C ARG A 308 -17.49 12.41 -27.76
#